data_12c59249f345424b220f15532059e0a1
#
_entry.id   12c59249f345424b220f15532059e0a1
#
_cell.length_a   1.000
_cell.length_b   1.000
_cell.length_c   1.000
_cell.angle_alpha   90.00
_cell.angle_beta   90.00
_cell.angle_gamma   90.00
#
_symmetry.space_group_name_H-M   'P 1'
#
loop_
_entity.id
_entity.type
_entity.pdbx_description
1 polymer ?
#
loop_
_entity_poly.entity_id
_entity_poly.type
_entity_poly.pdbx_seq_one_letter_code
_entity_poly.pdbx_strand_id
1 'polypeptide(L)'
;MEHVAIDDFDNWMGPADVKRLLGKALGTEHMGLRFYELAPGDSTAFGYHAHENQEEVFYVLDGELTFETEAGEVTVVADEIIRFAPGEFQRSRNEGDGRVRVLGIGAPADAGELALLRECPDCGERTDQEIEAVDDGDALVTRCVDCGAETGRFA
;
A
#
# COMPACT_ATOMS: atom_id res chain seq x y z
N MET A 1 -27.23 -8.00 1.28
CA MET A 1 -26.53 -7.75 -0.01
C MET A 1 -26.18 -6.28 -0.05
N GLU A 2 -24.88 -5.98 -0.25
CA GLU A 2 -24.38 -4.63 -0.33
C GLU A 2 -23.97 -4.32 -1.78
N HIS A 3 -24.25 -3.11 -2.24
CA HIS A 3 -23.90 -2.63 -3.58
C HIS A 3 -23.52 -1.15 -3.48
N VAL A 4 -22.31 -0.83 -3.91
CA VAL A 4 -21.76 0.52 -3.75
C VAL A 4 -21.06 0.95 -5.04
N ALA A 5 -21.06 2.26 -5.30
CA ALA A 5 -20.19 2.83 -6.32
C ALA A 5 -18.85 3.24 -5.66
N ILE A 6 -17.75 2.99 -6.34
CA ILE A 6 -16.40 3.30 -5.80
C ILE A 6 -16.26 4.79 -5.48
N ASP A 7 -16.86 5.65 -6.29
CA ASP A 7 -16.74 7.10 -6.16
C ASP A 7 -17.58 7.72 -5.02
N ASP A 8 -18.46 6.92 -4.38
CA ASP A 8 -19.30 7.39 -3.28
C ASP A 8 -18.56 7.46 -1.93
N PHE A 9 -17.29 7.01 -1.87
CA PHE A 9 -16.53 6.95 -0.62
C PHE A 9 -15.41 7.95 -0.56
N ASP A 10 -15.16 8.43 0.68
CA ASP A 10 -14.09 9.35 0.97
C ASP A 10 -12.72 8.74 0.68
N ASN A 11 -11.78 9.60 0.30
CA ASN A 11 -10.40 9.25 0.16
C ASN A 11 -9.77 9.00 1.56
N TRP A 12 -8.94 7.98 1.66
CA TRP A 12 -8.18 7.68 2.86
C TRP A 12 -6.73 8.13 2.68
N MET A 13 -6.15 8.78 3.69
CA MET A 13 -4.77 9.27 3.62
C MET A 13 -3.75 8.13 3.43
N GLY A 14 -2.68 8.42 2.72
CA GLY A 14 -1.62 7.47 2.45
C GLY A 14 -0.76 7.87 1.26
N PRO A 15 0.11 6.98 0.80
CA PRO A 15 1.03 7.23 -0.30
C PRO A 15 0.41 7.19 -1.71
N ALA A 16 -0.88 6.91 -1.81
CA ALA A 16 -1.66 6.97 -3.04
C ALA A 16 -2.46 8.28 -3.11
N ASP A 17 -2.61 8.86 -4.29
CA ASP A 17 -3.47 10.03 -4.51
C ASP A 17 -4.94 9.73 -4.15
N VAL A 18 -5.43 8.55 -4.54
CA VAL A 18 -6.73 8.03 -4.10
C VAL A 18 -6.57 6.65 -3.48
N LYS A 19 -7.14 6.48 -2.29
CA LYS A 19 -7.27 5.20 -1.60
C LYS A 19 -8.65 5.08 -0.98
N ARG A 20 -9.43 4.08 -1.37
CA ARG A 20 -10.78 3.85 -0.84
C ARG A 20 -10.87 2.47 -0.20
N LEU A 21 -11.38 2.42 1.04
CA LEU A 21 -11.50 1.19 1.83
C LEU A 21 -12.81 0.48 1.50
N LEU A 22 -12.86 -0.18 0.33
CA LEU A 22 -14.08 -0.82 -0.18
C LEU A 22 -14.56 -1.97 0.73
N GLY A 23 -13.63 -2.69 1.34
CA GLY A 23 -13.98 -3.76 2.29
C GLY A 23 -14.80 -3.22 3.46
N LYS A 24 -14.42 -2.06 4.01
CA LYS A 24 -15.18 -1.40 5.07
C LYS A 24 -16.57 -0.96 4.59
N ALA A 25 -16.64 -0.42 3.38
CA ALA A 25 -17.88 0.03 2.76
C ALA A 25 -18.87 -1.13 2.50
N LEU A 26 -18.36 -2.27 2.06
CA LEU A 26 -19.13 -3.48 1.78
C LEU A 26 -19.38 -4.35 3.03
N GLY A 27 -18.74 -4.03 4.18
CA GLY A 27 -18.83 -4.84 5.39
C GLY A 27 -18.17 -6.22 5.26
N THR A 28 -17.05 -6.33 4.50
CA THR A 28 -16.32 -7.61 4.41
C THR A 28 -15.65 -7.95 5.74
N GLU A 29 -15.78 -9.19 6.20
CA GLU A 29 -15.26 -9.63 7.50
C GLU A 29 -13.96 -10.43 7.38
N HIS A 30 -13.74 -11.10 6.24
CA HIS A 30 -12.64 -12.05 6.06
C HIS A 30 -11.54 -11.56 5.12
N MET A 31 -11.74 -10.42 4.50
CA MET A 31 -10.76 -9.80 3.58
C MET A 31 -10.73 -8.29 3.68
N GLY A 32 -9.57 -7.71 3.43
CA GLY A 32 -9.42 -6.31 3.08
C GLY A 32 -9.61 -6.11 1.58
N LEU A 33 -10.36 -5.11 1.18
CA LEU A 33 -10.55 -4.73 -0.21
C LEU A 33 -10.32 -3.24 -0.35
N ARG A 34 -9.41 -2.83 -1.22
CA ARG A 34 -8.98 -1.45 -1.39
C ARG A 34 -8.91 -1.11 -2.87
N PHE A 35 -9.38 0.07 -3.19
CA PHE A 35 -9.20 0.66 -4.52
C PHE A 35 -8.19 1.79 -4.42
N TYR A 36 -7.31 1.88 -5.42
CA TYR A 36 -6.30 2.92 -5.51
C TYR A 36 -6.30 3.58 -6.88
N GLU A 37 -6.04 4.90 -6.89
CA GLU A 37 -5.52 5.61 -8.06
C GLU A 37 -4.18 6.21 -7.70
N LEU A 38 -3.18 5.94 -8.53
CA LEU A 38 -1.80 6.32 -8.31
C LEU A 38 -1.39 7.36 -9.35
N ALA A 39 -1.04 8.55 -8.91
CA ALA A 39 -0.33 9.51 -9.74
C ALA A 39 1.12 9.04 -9.97
N PRO A 40 1.86 9.60 -10.94
CA PRO A 40 3.28 9.31 -11.12
C PRO A 40 4.07 9.46 -9.81
N GLY A 41 4.82 8.43 -9.43
CA GLY A 41 5.61 8.35 -8.21
C GLY A 41 4.88 7.79 -6.98
N ASP A 42 3.56 7.64 -7.03
CA ASP A 42 2.76 7.09 -5.94
C ASP A 42 2.97 5.59 -5.73
N SER A 43 2.55 5.12 -4.55
CA SER A 43 2.61 3.72 -4.12
C SER A 43 1.29 3.31 -3.45
N THR A 44 0.98 2.02 -3.43
CA THR A 44 -0.14 1.48 -2.64
C THR A 44 0.19 1.37 -1.16
N ALA A 45 1.48 1.41 -0.79
CA ALA A 45 1.99 1.15 0.55
C ALA A 45 3.03 2.18 0.99
N PHE A 46 3.21 2.30 2.30
CA PHE A 46 4.13 3.25 2.93
C PHE A 46 5.61 2.93 2.69
N GLY A 47 5.96 1.71 2.30
CA GLY A 47 7.32 1.29 2.01
C GLY A 47 7.37 -0.16 1.53
N TYR A 48 8.56 -0.71 1.48
CA TYR A 48 8.82 -2.12 1.20
C TYR A 48 8.39 -2.95 2.40
N HIS A 49 7.42 -3.85 2.25
CA HIS A 49 6.76 -4.47 3.39
C HIS A 49 6.33 -5.90 3.13
N ALA A 50 6.09 -6.62 4.23
CA ALA A 50 5.49 -7.94 4.25
C ALA A 50 4.46 -8.05 5.38
N HIS A 51 3.40 -8.82 5.16
CA HIS A 51 2.41 -9.16 6.18
C HIS A 51 2.68 -10.55 6.74
N GLU A 52 2.56 -10.72 8.06
CA GLU A 52 2.81 -11.98 8.72
C GLU A 52 1.82 -13.09 8.27
N ASN A 53 0.54 -12.77 8.20
CA ASN A 53 -0.54 -13.75 7.99
C ASN A 53 -1.28 -13.57 6.66
N GLN A 54 -1.19 -12.39 6.04
CA GLN A 54 -2.04 -12.02 4.91
C GLN A 54 -1.33 -12.26 3.59
N GLU A 55 -2.00 -12.94 2.67
CA GLU A 55 -1.66 -12.86 1.25
C GLU A 55 -2.31 -11.63 0.62
N GLU A 56 -1.62 -11.00 -0.30
CA GLU A 56 -2.13 -9.86 -1.06
C GLU A 56 -2.19 -10.16 -2.54
N VAL A 57 -3.26 -9.71 -3.15
CA VAL A 57 -3.47 -9.80 -4.60
C VAL A 57 -3.73 -8.39 -5.13
N PHE A 58 -3.06 -8.02 -6.20
CA PHE A 58 -3.29 -6.75 -6.90
C PHE A 58 -3.72 -7.02 -8.33
N TYR A 59 -4.86 -6.46 -8.71
CA TYR A 59 -5.37 -6.47 -10.07
C TYR A 59 -5.25 -5.06 -10.66
N VAL A 60 -4.44 -4.90 -11.69
CA VAL A 60 -4.27 -3.61 -12.38
C VAL A 60 -5.43 -3.43 -13.35
N LEU A 61 -6.25 -2.42 -13.08
CA LEU A 61 -7.43 -2.09 -13.88
C LEU A 61 -7.09 -1.21 -15.09
N ASP A 62 -6.11 -0.31 -14.90
CA ASP A 62 -5.67 0.64 -15.93
C ASP A 62 -4.24 1.10 -15.65
N GLY A 63 -3.46 1.31 -16.70
CA GLY A 63 -2.05 1.70 -16.62
C GLY A 63 -1.10 0.53 -16.37
N GLU A 64 0.05 0.82 -15.81
CA GLU A 64 1.07 -0.16 -15.42
C GLU A 64 1.66 0.17 -14.05
N LEU A 65 1.88 -0.85 -13.25
CA LEU A 65 2.39 -0.74 -11.89
C LEU A 65 3.62 -1.61 -11.72
N THR A 66 4.72 -1.02 -11.26
CA THR A 66 5.96 -1.75 -10.98
C THR A 66 6.00 -2.16 -9.51
N PHE A 67 6.34 -3.41 -9.26
CA PHE A 67 6.57 -3.97 -7.93
C PHE A 67 8.04 -4.28 -7.74
N GLU A 68 8.65 -3.66 -6.72
CA GLU A 68 9.92 -4.12 -6.14
C GLU A 68 9.63 -5.38 -5.35
N THR A 69 10.34 -6.48 -5.62
CA THR A 69 10.21 -7.77 -4.94
C THR A 69 11.56 -8.32 -4.54
N GLU A 70 11.59 -9.38 -3.74
CA GLU A 70 12.82 -10.09 -3.37
C GLU A 70 13.56 -10.70 -4.59
N ALA A 71 12.83 -10.95 -5.68
CA ALA A 71 13.38 -11.49 -6.94
C ALA A 71 13.74 -10.40 -7.97
N GLY A 72 13.58 -9.13 -7.63
CA GLY A 72 13.76 -7.99 -8.52
C GLY A 72 12.45 -7.28 -8.86
N GLU A 73 12.47 -6.42 -9.86
CA GLU A 73 11.29 -5.65 -10.27
C GLU A 73 10.40 -6.45 -11.22
N VAL A 74 9.09 -6.31 -11.03
CA VAL A 74 8.06 -6.89 -11.89
C VAL A 74 7.07 -5.79 -12.27
N THR A 75 6.84 -5.56 -13.55
CA THR A 75 5.83 -4.65 -14.05
C THR A 75 4.56 -5.43 -14.38
N VAL A 76 3.43 -4.98 -13.85
CA VAL A 76 2.10 -5.56 -14.03
C VAL A 76 1.28 -4.53 -14.81
N VAL A 77 0.78 -4.90 -15.98
CA VAL A 77 0.00 -4.01 -16.85
C VAL A 77 -1.50 -4.23 -16.67
N ALA A 78 -2.32 -3.37 -17.29
CA ALA A 78 -3.77 -3.48 -17.25
C ALA A 78 -4.24 -4.89 -17.63
N ASP A 79 -5.24 -5.39 -16.89
CA ASP A 79 -5.81 -6.74 -16.96
C ASP A 79 -4.87 -7.87 -16.48
N GLU A 80 -3.75 -7.53 -15.87
CA GLU A 80 -2.90 -8.49 -15.18
C GLU A 80 -3.10 -8.47 -13.67
N ILE A 81 -2.70 -9.56 -13.02
CA ILE A 81 -2.87 -9.80 -11.60
C ILE A 81 -1.58 -10.38 -11.02
N ILE A 82 -1.20 -9.93 -9.83
CA ILE A 82 -0.04 -10.42 -9.09
C ILE A 82 -0.46 -10.81 -7.66
N ARG A 83 0.14 -11.84 -7.09
CA ARG A 83 -0.07 -12.31 -5.72
C ARG A 83 1.23 -12.37 -4.96
N PHE A 84 1.20 -11.93 -3.73
CA PHE A 84 2.25 -12.08 -2.73
C PHE A 84 1.75 -12.96 -1.59
N ALA A 85 2.53 -13.98 -1.23
CA ALA A 85 2.24 -14.84 -0.08
C ALA A 85 2.54 -14.11 1.25
N PRO A 86 2.02 -14.61 2.38
CA PRO A 86 2.46 -14.13 3.69
C PRO A 86 3.98 -14.20 3.82
N GLY A 87 4.59 -13.13 4.34
CA GLY A 87 6.04 -13.02 4.51
C GLY A 87 6.83 -12.59 3.27
N GLU A 88 6.22 -12.54 2.09
CA GLU A 88 6.88 -12.01 0.88
C GLU A 88 6.91 -10.48 0.91
N PHE A 89 8.11 -9.91 0.82
CA PHE A 89 8.29 -8.47 0.76
C PHE A 89 7.98 -7.92 -0.62
N GLN A 90 7.26 -6.81 -0.65
CA GLN A 90 6.93 -6.08 -1.88
C GLN A 90 6.71 -4.58 -1.62
N ARG A 91 6.87 -3.79 -2.67
CA ARG A 91 6.48 -2.39 -2.74
C ARG A 91 6.05 -2.06 -4.16
N SER A 92 4.85 -1.54 -4.33
CA SER A 92 4.43 -1.01 -5.63
C SER A 92 4.89 0.43 -5.83
N ARG A 93 5.07 0.82 -7.09
CA ARG A 93 5.29 2.20 -7.50
C ARG A 93 4.78 2.46 -8.91
N ASN A 94 4.09 3.56 -9.09
CA ASN A 94 3.81 4.07 -10.42
C ASN A 94 5.05 4.80 -10.95
N GLU A 95 5.82 4.13 -11.80
CA GLU A 95 7.04 4.67 -12.41
C GLU A 95 6.78 5.33 -13.77
N GLY A 96 5.55 5.22 -14.27
CA GLY A 96 5.11 5.85 -15.51
C GLY A 96 4.74 7.32 -15.33
N ASP A 97 4.31 7.94 -16.41
CA ASP A 97 3.85 9.32 -16.47
C ASP A 97 2.32 9.45 -16.46
N GLY A 98 1.60 8.34 -16.57
CA GLY A 98 0.14 8.25 -16.51
C GLY A 98 -0.38 7.81 -15.13
N ARG A 99 -1.69 7.91 -14.94
CA ARG A 99 -2.37 7.38 -13.73
C ARG A 99 -2.51 5.86 -13.83
N VAL A 100 -2.45 5.21 -12.68
CA VAL A 100 -2.71 3.76 -12.54
C VAL A 100 -3.92 3.56 -11.66
N ARG A 101 -4.81 2.64 -12.05
CA ARG A 101 -5.94 2.20 -11.22
C ARG A 101 -5.75 0.73 -10.86
N VAL A 102 -5.84 0.43 -9.57
CA VAL A 102 -5.56 -0.92 -9.07
C VAL A 102 -6.49 -1.31 -7.94
N LEU A 103 -6.91 -2.58 -7.93
CA LEU A 103 -7.67 -3.19 -6.86
C LEU A 103 -6.72 -4.06 -6.03
N GLY A 104 -6.65 -3.80 -4.71
CA GLY A 104 -5.89 -4.59 -3.76
C GLY A 104 -6.82 -5.43 -2.89
N ILE A 105 -6.53 -6.73 -2.75
CA ILE A 105 -7.26 -7.69 -1.95
C ILE A 105 -6.28 -8.34 -0.99
N GLY A 106 -6.57 -8.30 0.31
CA GLY A 106 -5.76 -8.97 1.34
C GLY A 106 -6.61 -9.93 2.14
N ALA A 107 -6.17 -11.16 2.31
CA ALA A 107 -6.85 -12.18 3.10
C ALA A 107 -5.85 -13.04 3.89
N PRO A 108 -6.15 -13.38 5.16
CA PRO A 108 -7.32 -12.96 5.94
C PRO A 108 -7.35 -11.45 6.21
N ALA A 109 -8.46 -10.95 6.76
CA ALA A 109 -8.59 -9.53 7.14
C ALA A 109 -7.57 -9.13 8.23
N ASP A 110 -7.26 -10.05 9.15
CA ASP A 110 -6.18 -9.91 10.12
C ASP A 110 -4.84 -10.23 9.45
N ALA A 111 -4.10 -9.18 9.12
CA ALA A 111 -2.80 -9.28 8.44
C ALA A 111 -1.65 -9.76 9.35
N GLY A 112 -1.86 -9.82 10.67
CA GLY A 112 -0.78 -10.03 11.63
C GLY A 112 0.15 -8.84 11.73
N GLU A 113 1.40 -9.06 12.11
CA GLU A 113 2.41 -8.01 12.16
C GLU A 113 2.80 -7.53 10.76
N LEU A 114 3.06 -6.23 10.66
CA LEU A 114 3.57 -5.59 9.45
C LEU A 114 5.07 -5.37 9.61
N ALA A 115 5.88 -6.01 8.78
CA ALA A 115 7.27 -5.64 8.58
C ALA A 115 7.33 -4.54 7.52
N LEU A 116 7.82 -3.36 7.89
CA LEU A 116 7.87 -2.20 7.01
C LEU A 116 9.29 -1.62 6.97
N LEU A 117 9.85 -1.52 5.79
CA LEU A 117 11.20 -1.01 5.56
C LEU A 117 11.19 0.24 4.67
N ARG A 118 12.01 1.22 5.02
CA ARG A 118 12.28 2.42 4.20
C ARG A 118 13.74 2.84 4.33
N GLU A 119 14.24 3.53 3.31
CA GLU A 119 15.52 4.22 3.40
C GLU A 119 15.45 5.30 4.49
N CYS A 120 16.35 5.23 5.45
CA CYS A 120 16.49 6.24 6.49
C CYS A 120 17.67 7.15 6.14
N PRO A 121 17.44 8.47 5.90
CA PRO A 121 18.54 9.38 5.52
C PRO A 121 19.58 9.55 6.63
N ASP A 122 19.18 9.44 7.91
CA ASP A 122 20.06 9.62 9.04
C ASP A 122 20.91 8.36 9.34
N CYS A 123 20.35 7.16 9.10
CA CYS A 123 21.10 5.90 9.23
C CYS A 123 21.92 5.58 7.96
N GLY A 124 21.53 6.12 6.81
CA GLY A 124 22.17 5.86 5.52
C GLY A 124 21.86 4.50 4.91
N GLU A 125 20.87 3.80 5.43
CA GLU A 125 20.44 2.47 4.98
C GLU A 125 18.94 2.25 5.14
N ARG A 126 18.45 1.12 4.62
CA ARG A 126 17.06 0.69 4.78
C ARG A 126 16.87 0.12 6.19
N THR A 127 15.92 0.68 6.94
CA THR A 127 15.65 0.34 8.35
C THR A 127 14.17 0.02 8.57
N ASP A 128 13.89 -0.66 9.68
CA ASP A 128 12.52 -0.88 10.16
C ASP A 128 11.83 0.44 10.50
N GLN A 129 10.52 0.49 10.20
CA GLN A 129 9.70 1.69 10.38
C GLN A 129 8.45 1.40 11.19
N GLU A 130 8.01 2.40 11.94
CA GLU A 130 6.68 2.47 12.54
C GLU A 130 5.85 3.52 11.83
N ILE A 131 4.52 3.30 11.78
CA ILE A 131 3.56 4.28 11.26
C ILE A 131 2.87 4.92 12.45
N GLU A 132 2.94 6.24 12.51
CA GLU A 132 2.32 7.04 13.58
C GLU A 132 1.32 8.05 13.00
N ALA A 133 0.20 8.23 13.68
CA ALA A 133 -0.68 9.37 13.43
C ALA A 133 -0.15 10.61 14.15
N VAL A 134 -0.05 11.71 13.44
CA VAL A 134 0.41 13.01 13.96
C VAL A 134 -0.59 14.11 13.59
N ASP A 135 -0.38 15.32 14.09
CA ASP A 135 -1.24 16.48 13.80
C ASP A 135 -2.72 16.20 14.14
N ASP A 136 -2.98 15.64 15.35
CA ASP A 136 -4.33 15.25 15.81
C ASP A 136 -5.05 14.22 14.89
N GLY A 137 -4.28 13.46 14.08
CA GLY A 137 -4.78 12.45 13.15
C GLY A 137 -4.94 12.95 11.71
N ASP A 138 -4.50 14.16 11.41
CA ASP A 138 -4.58 14.75 10.06
C ASP A 138 -3.44 14.31 9.15
N ALA A 139 -2.41 13.65 9.69
CA ALA A 139 -1.32 13.06 8.91
C ALA A 139 -0.82 11.75 9.50
N LEU A 140 -0.29 10.89 8.62
CA LEU A 140 0.48 9.71 8.99
C LEU A 140 1.96 9.94 8.68
N VAL A 141 2.84 9.52 9.57
CA VAL A 141 4.29 9.54 9.32
C VAL A 141 4.87 8.14 9.44
N THR A 142 5.92 7.88 8.68
CA THR A 142 6.80 6.73 8.92
C THR A 142 8.03 7.21 9.67
N ARG A 143 8.39 6.47 10.72
CA ARG A 143 9.50 6.80 11.61
C ARG A 143 10.47 5.64 11.74
N CYS A 144 11.75 5.92 11.54
CA CYS A 144 12.82 4.94 11.72
C CYS A 144 12.86 4.43 13.15
N VAL A 145 12.82 3.12 13.34
CA VAL A 145 12.88 2.49 14.68
C VAL A 145 14.23 2.71 15.33
N ASP A 146 15.33 2.73 14.57
CA ASP A 146 16.69 2.82 15.11
C ASP A 146 17.07 4.22 15.60
N CYS A 147 16.71 5.28 14.85
CA CYS A 147 17.13 6.65 15.16
C CYS A 147 15.99 7.64 15.42
N GLY A 148 14.73 7.24 15.18
CA GLY A 148 13.56 8.09 15.38
C GLY A 148 13.31 9.13 14.27
N ALA A 149 14.12 9.16 13.21
CA ALA A 149 13.94 10.10 12.11
C ALA A 149 12.62 9.86 11.35
N GLU A 150 11.93 10.94 10.98
CA GLU A 150 10.78 10.89 10.08
C GLU A 150 11.26 10.60 8.65
N THR A 151 10.78 9.52 8.06
CA THR A 151 11.19 9.04 6.74
C THR A 151 10.12 9.22 5.65
N GLY A 152 8.93 9.62 6.04
CA GLY A 152 7.82 9.94 5.13
C GLY A 152 6.67 10.58 5.89
N ARG A 153 5.92 11.44 5.19
CA ARG A 153 4.71 12.11 5.70
C ARG A 153 3.61 12.05 4.65
N PHE A 154 2.40 11.72 5.09
CA PHE A 154 1.22 11.49 4.24
C PHE A 154 0.01 12.16 4.90
N ALA A 155 -0.60 13.06 4.20
CA ALA A 155 -1.77 13.82 4.66
C ALA A 155 -2.99 13.60 3.75
#